data_288fb51f1a4f299734eb489d43d5d30a
#
_entry.id   288fb51f1a4f299734eb489d43d5d30a
#
_cell.length_a   1.000
_cell.length_b   1.000
_cell.length_c   1.000
_cell.angle_alpha   90.00
_cell.angle_beta   90.00
_cell.angle_gamma   90.00
#
_symmetry.space_group_name_H-M   'P 1'
#
loop_
_entity.id
_entity.type
_entity.pdbx_description
1 polymer ?
#
loop_
_entity_poly.entity_id
_entity_poly.type
_entity_poly.pdbx_seq_one_letter_code
_entity_poly.pdbx_strand_id
1 'polypeptide(L)'
;MDFRKKNDDGILEKLVHINRITKVVKGGRRFGFSALVVVGNQAGKIGVAHAKAKQVPDAIKKANETARRVLIHIPLREGRTIHHDVYGKDGAGKIILRSAPKGTGIIAGGPVRAVCEVLGIKDIVAKSMGTSNPHNMIRATMKALSKQNSPKHIATIRNKKISDIIEKRG
;
A
#
# COMPACT_ATOMS: atom_id res chain seq x y z
N MET A 1 6.36 -15.89 8.03
CA MET A 1 7.68 -15.25 8.18
C MET A 1 7.52 -13.77 7.87
N ASP A 2 7.62 -12.91 8.90
CA ASP A 2 7.51 -11.46 8.75
C ASP A 2 8.90 -10.89 8.43
N PHE A 3 9.23 -10.73 7.17
CA PHE A 3 10.46 -10.05 6.76
C PHE A 3 10.23 -8.53 6.84
N ARG A 4 10.36 -7.98 8.05
CA ARG A 4 10.44 -6.53 8.27
C ARG A 4 11.91 -6.15 8.35
N LYS A 5 12.37 -5.33 7.43
CA LYS A 5 13.70 -4.72 7.50
C LYS A 5 13.52 -3.20 7.56
N LYS A 6 13.95 -2.60 8.66
CA LYS A 6 14.09 -1.15 8.78
C LYS A 6 15.53 -0.82 8.43
N ASN A 7 15.75 -0.03 7.40
CA ASN A 7 17.08 0.43 7.01
C ASN A 7 17.43 1.73 7.74
N ASP A 8 18.70 2.11 7.76
CA ASP A 8 19.22 3.34 8.39
C ASP A 8 18.53 4.61 7.88
N ASP A 9 17.96 4.59 6.67
CA ASP A 9 17.18 5.68 6.07
C ASP A 9 15.77 5.85 6.66
N GLY A 10 15.41 5.11 7.71
CA GLY A 10 14.06 5.13 8.31
C GLY A 10 12.95 4.53 7.44
N ILE A 11 13.33 3.92 6.32
CA ILE A 11 12.40 3.28 5.39
C ILE A 11 12.12 1.85 5.84
N LEU A 12 10.83 1.53 6.02
CA LEU A 12 10.36 0.18 6.32
C LEU A 12 10.06 -0.56 5.02
N GLU A 13 10.64 -1.74 4.87
CA GLU A 13 10.41 -2.65 3.76
C GLU A 13 9.63 -3.86 4.24
N LYS A 14 8.56 -4.22 3.55
CA LYS A 14 7.75 -5.40 3.87
C LYS A 14 7.52 -6.26 2.63
N LEU A 15 7.97 -7.51 2.71
CA LEU A 15 7.69 -8.50 1.70
C LEU A 15 6.25 -8.99 1.88
N VAL A 16 5.44 -8.91 0.82
CA VAL A 16 4.04 -9.30 0.86
C VAL A 16 3.85 -10.71 0.31
N HIS A 17 4.49 -11.01 -0.82
CA HIS A 17 4.28 -12.29 -1.48
C HIS A 17 5.49 -12.71 -2.32
N ILE A 18 5.80 -14.02 -2.30
CA ILE A 18 6.80 -14.65 -3.15
C ILE A 18 6.14 -15.80 -3.89
N ASN A 19 6.35 -15.86 -5.20
CA ASN A 19 5.92 -16.95 -6.04
C ASN A 19 7.11 -17.55 -6.80
N ARG A 20 7.14 -18.88 -6.91
CA ARG A 20 7.98 -19.57 -7.86
C ARG A 20 7.33 -19.48 -9.23
N ILE A 21 8.06 -18.99 -10.21
CA ILE A 21 7.61 -18.86 -11.60
C ILE A 21 8.43 -19.77 -12.50
N THR A 22 7.83 -20.18 -13.62
CA THR A 22 8.47 -21.08 -14.58
C THR A 22 8.30 -20.51 -15.99
N LYS A 23 9.39 -20.51 -16.76
CA LYS A 23 9.37 -20.24 -18.20
C LYS A 23 9.63 -21.55 -18.93
N VAL A 24 8.70 -21.97 -19.78
CA VAL A 24 8.87 -23.15 -20.64
C VAL A 24 9.67 -22.74 -21.88
N VAL A 25 10.70 -23.48 -22.17
CA VAL A 25 11.59 -23.33 -23.35
C VAL A 25 11.73 -24.66 -24.07
N LYS A 26 12.27 -24.67 -25.30
CA LYS A 26 12.44 -25.89 -26.12
C LYS A 26 13.21 -27.02 -25.38
N GLY A 27 14.16 -26.69 -24.51
CA GLY A 27 14.94 -27.62 -23.70
C GLY A 27 14.39 -27.95 -22.33
N GLY A 28 13.13 -27.54 -21.98
CA GLY A 28 12.53 -27.82 -20.68
C GLY A 28 12.01 -26.58 -19.93
N ARG A 29 12.13 -26.57 -18.61
CA ARG A 29 11.56 -25.51 -17.74
C ARG A 29 12.68 -24.73 -17.05
N ARG A 30 12.65 -23.41 -17.19
CA ARG A 30 13.54 -22.51 -16.43
C ARG A 30 12.78 -21.89 -15.26
N PHE A 31 13.24 -22.16 -14.05
CA PHE A 31 12.63 -21.64 -12.82
C PHE A 31 13.17 -20.26 -12.46
N GLY A 32 12.36 -19.50 -11.78
CA GLY A 32 12.68 -18.21 -11.17
C GLY A 32 11.71 -17.89 -10.05
N PHE A 33 11.89 -16.73 -9.44
CA PHE A 33 11.06 -16.25 -8.34
C PHE A 33 10.56 -14.85 -8.64
N SER A 34 9.38 -14.55 -8.12
CA SER A 34 8.72 -13.27 -8.21
C SER A 34 8.45 -12.78 -6.79
N ALA A 35 8.92 -11.58 -6.45
CA ALA A 35 8.69 -10.95 -5.17
C ALA A 35 7.82 -9.70 -5.33
N LEU A 36 6.80 -9.54 -4.47
CA LEU A 36 5.96 -8.37 -4.33
C LEU A 36 6.30 -7.70 -3.01
N VAL A 37 6.77 -6.46 -3.07
CA VAL A 37 7.27 -5.70 -1.92
C VAL A 37 6.55 -4.36 -1.80
N VAL A 38 6.35 -3.93 -0.56
CA VAL A 38 5.86 -2.60 -0.20
C VAL A 38 6.92 -1.91 0.64
N VAL A 39 7.20 -0.66 0.32
CA VAL A 39 8.23 0.16 0.96
C VAL A 39 7.64 1.51 1.36
N GLY A 40 7.96 2.04 2.54
CA GLY A 40 7.50 3.36 2.96
C GLY A 40 8.18 3.86 4.22
N ASN A 41 7.93 5.12 4.56
CA ASN A 41 8.59 5.84 5.64
C ASN A 41 7.76 5.96 6.91
N GLN A 42 6.63 5.29 7.00
CA GLN A 42 5.68 5.40 8.12
C GLN A 42 5.17 6.85 8.38
N ALA A 43 5.37 7.75 7.41
CA ALA A 43 4.98 9.16 7.47
C ALA A 43 4.22 9.59 6.19
N GLY A 44 3.46 8.68 5.60
CA GLY A 44 2.62 8.95 4.44
C GLY A 44 3.27 8.73 3.07
N LYS A 45 4.55 8.32 2.98
CA LYS A 45 5.16 7.93 1.70
C LYS A 45 5.16 6.41 1.55
N ILE A 46 4.76 5.93 0.39
CA ILE A 46 4.67 4.50 0.09
C ILE A 46 4.99 4.23 -1.38
N GLY A 47 5.70 3.14 -1.62
CA GLY A 47 5.97 2.60 -2.95
C GLY A 47 5.68 1.11 -2.99
N VAL A 48 5.24 0.62 -4.13
CA VAL A 48 4.96 -0.79 -4.36
C VAL A 48 5.65 -1.22 -5.63
N ALA A 49 6.37 -2.33 -5.56
CA ALA A 49 6.98 -2.91 -6.74
C ALA A 49 6.94 -4.44 -6.72
N HIS A 50 7.06 -4.96 -7.92
CA HIS A 50 7.13 -6.37 -8.20
C HIS A 50 8.33 -6.63 -9.10
N ALA A 51 9.19 -7.57 -8.71
CA ALA A 51 10.35 -7.95 -9.52
C ALA A 51 10.51 -9.46 -9.61
N LYS A 52 11.24 -9.88 -10.64
CA LYS A 52 11.54 -11.29 -10.91
C LYS A 52 13.05 -11.48 -10.99
N ALA A 53 13.55 -12.59 -10.43
CA ALA A 53 14.95 -13.00 -10.52
C ALA A 53 15.09 -14.52 -10.47
N LYS A 54 16.32 -15.02 -10.67
CA LYS A 54 16.61 -16.45 -10.57
C LYS A 54 16.61 -16.93 -9.11
N GLN A 55 17.01 -16.07 -8.17
CA GLN A 55 17.05 -16.35 -6.74
C GLN A 55 16.10 -15.43 -5.96
N VAL A 56 15.62 -15.89 -4.81
CA VAL A 56 14.69 -15.14 -3.97
C VAL A 56 15.31 -13.84 -3.45
N PRO A 57 16.56 -13.82 -2.89
CA PRO A 57 17.17 -12.58 -2.41
C PRO A 57 17.30 -11.52 -3.48
N ASP A 58 17.69 -11.89 -4.69
CA ASP A 58 17.84 -10.98 -5.82
C ASP A 58 16.50 -10.38 -6.25
N ALA A 59 15.43 -11.22 -6.25
CA ALA A 59 14.08 -10.74 -6.55
C ALA A 59 13.61 -9.70 -5.53
N ILE A 60 13.86 -9.92 -4.24
CA ILE A 60 13.51 -8.99 -3.17
C ILE A 60 14.32 -7.70 -3.30
N LYS A 61 15.65 -7.78 -3.46
CA LYS A 61 16.53 -6.61 -3.63
C LYS A 61 16.08 -5.74 -4.79
N LYS A 62 15.85 -6.34 -5.96
CA LYS A 62 15.37 -5.65 -7.16
C LYS A 62 13.99 -5.02 -6.96
N ALA A 63 13.08 -5.70 -6.25
CA ALA A 63 11.75 -5.17 -5.96
C ALA A 63 11.85 -3.95 -5.02
N ASN A 64 12.68 -4.01 -3.97
CA ASN A 64 12.92 -2.91 -3.05
C ASN A 64 13.47 -1.67 -3.77
N GLU A 65 14.51 -1.83 -4.59
CA GLU A 65 15.09 -0.74 -5.36
C GLU A 65 14.05 -0.08 -6.28
N THR A 66 13.22 -0.89 -6.95
CA THR A 66 12.16 -0.37 -7.82
C THR A 66 11.07 0.34 -7.01
N ALA A 67 10.66 -0.20 -5.86
CA ALA A 67 9.65 0.41 -5.00
C ALA A 67 10.10 1.76 -4.44
N ARG A 68 11.37 1.90 -4.08
CA ARG A 68 11.97 3.17 -3.61
C ARG A 68 11.94 4.28 -4.66
N ARG A 69 12.00 3.94 -5.95
CA ARG A 69 11.93 4.92 -7.06
C ARG A 69 10.51 5.44 -7.31
N VAL A 70 9.49 4.69 -6.90
CA VAL A 70 8.07 4.97 -7.18
C VAL A 70 7.32 5.28 -5.88
N LEU A 71 7.91 6.12 -5.02
CA LEU A 71 7.27 6.57 -3.78
C LEU A 71 6.22 7.63 -4.09
N ILE A 72 4.99 7.40 -3.64
CA ILE A 72 3.90 8.38 -3.67
C ILE A 72 3.59 8.87 -2.26
N HIS A 73 3.13 10.11 -2.14
CA HIS A 73 2.69 10.68 -0.87
C HIS A 73 1.18 10.58 -0.73
N ILE A 74 0.75 10.01 0.39
CA ILE A 74 -0.66 9.84 0.77
C ILE A 74 -0.92 10.72 2.01
N PRO A 75 -1.83 11.69 1.95
CA PRO A 75 -2.16 12.51 3.11
C PRO A 75 -2.88 11.67 4.17
N LEU A 76 -2.40 11.74 5.42
CA LEU A 76 -3.00 11.07 6.56
C LEU A 76 -3.66 12.09 7.50
N ARG A 77 -4.78 11.71 8.10
CA ARG A 77 -5.42 12.47 9.18
C ARG A 77 -4.67 12.19 10.48
N GLU A 78 -4.14 13.25 11.12
CA GLU A 78 -3.38 13.16 12.38
C GLU A 78 -2.16 12.20 12.32
N GLY A 79 -1.62 11.90 11.11
CA GLY A 79 -0.58 10.89 10.94
C GLY A 79 -1.02 9.47 11.36
N ARG A 80 -2.31 9.19 11.51
CA ARG A 80 -2.86 8.00 12.15
C ARG A 80 -3.85 7.22 11.29
N THR A 81 -4.74 7.90 10.58
CA THR A 81 -5.81 7.28 9.79
C THR A 81 -6.06 8.03 8.48
N ILE A 82 -6.98 7.54 7.68
CA ILE A 82 -7.41 8.18 6.42
C ILE A 82 -8.42 9.31 6.70
N HIS A 83 -8.54 10.27 5.76
CA HIS A 83 -9.43 11.42 5.92
C HIS A 83 -10.91 11.08 5.84
N HIS A 84 -11.29 10.12 5.00
CA HIS A 84 -12.66 9.65 4.79
C HIS A 84 -12.64 8.24 4.25
N ASP A 85 -13.77 7.57 4.27
CA ASP A 85 -13.94 6.24 3.69
C ASP A 85 -13.69 6.29 2.18
N VAL A 86 -12.94 5.30 1.68
CA VAL A 86 -12.57 5.22 0.27
C VAL A 86 -12.76 3.82 -0.27
N TYR A 87 -13.10 3.77 -1.55
CA TYR A 87 -13.23 2.55 -2.32
C TYR A 87 -12.24 2.53 -3.49
N GLY A 88 -11.51 1.43 -3.62
CA GLY A 88 -10.59 1.19 -4.72
C GLY A 88 -10.90 -0.08 -5.47
N LYS A 89 -10.71 -0.04 -6.80
CA LYS A 89 -10.85 -1.20 -7.68
C LYS A 89 -9.65 -1.29 -8.61
N ASP A 90 -9.11 -2.50 -8.74
CA ASP A 90 -8.09 -2.83 -9.75
C ASP A 90 -8.32 -4.25 -10.25
N GLY A 91 -8.67 -4.39 -11.54
CA GLY A 91 -9.09 -5.67 -12.08
C GLY A 91 -10.25 -6.25 -11.28
N ALA A 92 -10.11 -7.50 -10.81
CA ALA A 92 -11.07 -8.16 -9.94
C ALA A 92 -10.95 -7.76 -8.46
N GLY A 93 -9.87 -7.03 -8.06
CA GLY A 93 -9.67 -6.56 -6.69
C GLY A 93 -10.57 -5.37 -6.37
N LYS A 94 -11.32 -5.48 -5.27
CA LYS A 94 -12.17 -4.43 -4.71
C LYS A 94 -11.81 -4.27 -3.25
N ILE A 95 -11.46 -3.06 -2.81
CA ILE A 95 -11.07 -2.76 -1.44
C ILE A 95 -11.92 -1.61 -0.91
N ILE A 96 -12.44 -1.78 0.29
CA ILE A 96 -13.06 -0.72 1.07
C ILE A 96 -12.14 -0.41 2.22
N LEU A 97 -11.81 0.87 2.40
CA LEU A 97 -11.06 1.38 3.54
C LEU A 97 -11.95 2.36 4.31
N ARG A 98 -12.08 2.14 5.61
CA ARG A 98 -12.84 3.01 6.51
C ARG A 98 -11.94 3.64 7.55
N SER A 99 -12.12 4.94 7.78
CA SER A 99 -11.45 5.62 8.87
C SER A 99 -11.91 5.06 10.22
N ALA A 100 -11.00 4.99 11.18
CA ALA A 100 -11.29 4.40 12.48
C ALA A 100 -10.86 5.34 13.62
N PRO A 101 -11.57 5.30 14.78
CA PRO A 101 -11.17 6.04 15.97
C PRO A 101 -9.85 5.53 16.53
N LYS A 102 -9.25 6.34 17.42
CA LYS A 102 -7.99 6.01 18.09
C LYS A 102 -8.16 4.73 18.92
N GLY A 103 -7.21 3.79 18.79
CA GLY A 103 -7.19 2.56 19.53
C GLY A 103 -7.83 1.36 18.80
N THR A 104 -8.42 1.55 17.62
CA THR A 104 -8.99 0.44 16.82
C THR A 104 -7.91 -0.50 16.28
N GLY A 105 -6.71 0.04 15.98
CA GLY A 105 -5.65 -0.71 15.33
C GLY A 105 -5.91 -0.96 13.83
N ILE A 106 -5.07 -1.78 13.22
CA ILE A 106 -5.19 -2.14 11.81
C ILE A 106 -6.01 -3.43 11.67
N ILE A 107 -7.25 -3.31 11.23
CA ILE A 107 -8.15 -4.44 10.94
C ILE A 107 -8.18 -4.61 9.42
N ALA A 108 -7.30 -5.45 8.89
CA ALA A 108 -7.14 -5.65 7.44
C ALA A 108 -6.56 -7.04 7.11
N GLY A 109 -6.88 -7.53 5.91
CA GLY A 109 -6.24 -8.73 5.37
C GLY A 109 -4.75 -8.53 5.09
N GLY A 110 -3.96 -9.62 5.07
CA GLY A 110 -2.50 -9.59 5.02
C GLY A 110 -1.88 -8.57 4.05
N PRO A 111 -2.19 -8.60 2.74
CA PRO A 111 -1.62 -7.65 1.77
C PRO A 111 -2.00 -6.19 2.06
N VAL A 112 -3.25 -5.92 2.44
CA VAL A 112 -3.73 -4.57 2.77
C VAL A 112 -3.11 -4.08 4.07
N ARG A 113 -3.01 -4.96 5.08
CA ARG A 113 -2.35 -4.68 6.35
C ARG A 113 -0.89 -4.27 6.15
N ALA A 114 -0.15 -4.98 5.27
CA ALA A 114 1.22 -4.64 4.94
C ALA A 114 1.36 -3.22 4.38
N VAL A 115 0.45 -2.79 3.49
CA VAL A 115 0.39 -1.44 2.96
C VAL A 115 0.15 -0.41 4.07
N CYS A 116 -0.83 -0.64 4.94
CA CYS A 116 -1.19 0.28 6.03
C CYS A 116 -0.05 0.45 7.05
N GLU A 117 0.61 -0.65 7.45
CA GLU A 117 1.73 -0.62 8.39
C GLU A 117 2.93 0.16 7.85
N VAL A 118 3.27 -0.06 6.57
CA VAL A 118 4.42 0.60 5.92
C VAL A 118 4.15 2.09 5.66
N LEU A 119 2.89 2.44 5.40
CA LEU A 119 2.44 3.83 5.23
C LEU A 119 2.45 4.62 6.55
N GLY A 120 2.33 3.92 7.69
CA GLY A 120 2.26 4.52 9.04
C GLY A 120 0.85 4.71 9.56
N ILE A 121 -0.16 4.09 8.94
CA ILE A 121 -1.51 4.07 9.46
C ILE A 121 -1.55 3.24 10.74
N LYS A 122 -2.17 3.78 11.79
CA LYS A 122 -2.33 3.12 13.09
C LYS A 122 -3.72 2.54 13.28
N ASP A 123 -4.75 3.23 12.77
CA ASP A 123 -6.15 2.85 12.95
C ASP A 123 -6.91 2.89 11.63
N ILE A 124 -7.35 1.73 11.17
CA ILE A 124 -8.10 1.58 9.93
C ILE A 124 -8.86 0.25 9.92
N VAL A 125 -10.04 0.25 9.32
CA VAL A 125 -10.79 -0.97 9.01
C VAL A 125 -10.84 -1.15 7.50
N ALA A 126 -10.40 -2.30 7.03
CA ALA A 126 -10.36 -2.60 5.61
C ALA A 126 -10.95 -3.97 5.30
N LYS A 127 -11.71 -4.04 4.21
CA LYS A 127 -12.23 -5.30 3.67
C LYS A 127 -11.89 -5.45 2.20
N SER A 128 -11.26 -6.58 1.87
CA SER A 128 -11.07 -6.99 0.49
C SER A 128 -12.28 -7.77 0.01
N MET A 129 -12.74 -7.46 -1.20
CA MET A 129 -13.86 -8.09 -1.89
C MET A 129 -13.45 -8.41 -3.33
N GLY A 130 -13.91 -9.55 -3.84
CA GLY A 130 -13.73 -9.95 -5.24
C GLY A 130 -12.57 -10.91 -5.49
N THR A 131 -11.34 -10.63 -5.07
CA THR A 131 -10.19 -11.51 -5.30
C THR A 131 -9.27 -11.60 -4.09
N SER A 132 -8.62 -12.74 -3.94
CA SER A 132 -7.53 -12.97 -2.98
C SER A 132 -6.14 -12.75 -3.59
N ASN A 133 -6.01 -12.39 -4.87
CA ASN A 133 -4.73 -12.15 -5.51
C ASN A 133 -4.02 -10.93 -4.89
N PRO A 134 -2.85 -11.11 -4.23
CA PRO A 134 -2.15 -10.04 -3.54
C PRO A 134 -1.80 -8.84 -4.43
N HIS A 135 -1.47 -9.07 -5.70
CA HIS A 135 -1.16 -8.01 -6.65
C HIS A 135 -2.35 -7.08 -6.88
N ASN A 136 -3.53 -7.65 -7.14
CA ASN A 136 -4.74 -6.87 -7.38
C ASN A 136 -5.21 -6.16 -6.10
N MET A 137 -5.09 -6.84 -4.94
CA MET A 137 -5.43 -6.25 -3.64
C MET A 137 -4.58 -5.02 -3.34
N ILE A 138 -3.26 -5.11 -3.49
CA ILE A 138 -2.35 -3.98 -3.24
C ILE A 138 -2.61 -2.84 -4.22
N ARG A 139 -2.75 -3.12 -5.52
CA ARG A 139 -3.06 -2.09 -6.51
C ARG A 139 -4.39 -1.39 -6.24
N ALA A 140 -5.43 -2.15 -5.87
CA ALA A 140 -6.71 -1.59 -5.48
C ALA A 140 -6.60 -0.72 -4.22
N THR A 141 -5.79 -1.14 -3.23
CA THR A 141 -5.52 -0.36 -2.02
C THR A 141 -4.79 0.94 -2.36
N MET A 142 -3.77 0.91 -3.20
CA MET A 142 -3.03 2.10 -3.64
C MET A 142 -3.95 3.06 -4.37
N LYS A 143 -4.80 2.57 -5.28
CA LYS A 143 -5.82 3.39 -5.98
C LYS A 143 -6.85 3.99 -5.01
N ALA A 144 -7.27 3.24 -3.97
CA ALA A 144 -8.16 3.76 -2.94
C ALA A 144 -7.50 4.91 -2.17
N LEU A 145 -6.28 4.68 -1.67
CA LEU A 145 -5.53 5.68 -0.91
C LEU A 145 -5.22 6.95 -1.72
N SER A 146 -4.92 6.82 -3.02
CA SER A 146 -4.67 7.96 -3.91
C SER A 146 -5.92 8.78 -4.22
N LYS A 147 -7.12 8.20 -4.08
CA LYS A 147 -8.40 8.90 -4.30
C LYS A 147 -8.85 9.74 -3.11
N GLN A 148 -8.25 9.57 -1.95
CA GLN A 148 -8.67 10.36 -0.79
C GLN A 148 -8.29 11.83 -0.96
N ASN A 149 -9.17 12.70 -0.49
CA ASN A 149 -8.99 14.13 -0.52
C ASN A 149 -8.75 14.66 0.89
N SER A 150 -7.63 15.36 1.08
CA SER A 150 -7.39 16.09 2.33
C SER A 150 -8.20 17.38 2.37
N PRO A 151 -8.58 17.90 3.57
CA PRO A 151 -9.25 19.20 3.69
C PRO A 151 -8.47 20.33 3.02
N LYS A 152 -7.14 20.30 3.07
CA LYS A 152 -6.27 21.26 2.35
C LYS A 152 -6.49 21.22 0.85
N HIS A 153 -6.52 20.04 0.25
CA HIS A 153 -6.74 19.87 -1.19
C HIS A 153 -8.13 20.37 -1.61
N ILE A 154 -9.16 20.05 -0.83
CA ILE A 154 -10.52 20.53 -1.08
C ILE A 154 -10.61 22.05 -0.95
N ALA A 155 -9.95 22.65 0.07
CA ALA A 155 -9.89 24.10 0.27
C ALA A 155 -9.27 24.81 -0.93
N THR A 156 -8.16 24.29 -1.45
CA THR A 156 -7.49 24.81 -2.64
C THR A 156 -8.39 24.75 -3.88
N ILE A 157 -9.05 23.60 -4.14
CA ILE A 157 -9.95 23.45 -5.29
C ILE A 157 -11.15 24.39 -5.21
N ARG A 158 -11.71 24.60 -4.00
CA ARG A 158 -12.89 25.43 -3.77
C ARG A 158 -12.60 26.88 -3.48
N ASN A 159 -11.33 27.26 -3.42
CA ASN A 159 -10.85 28.61 -3.03
C ASN A 159 -11.50 29.11 -1.73
N LYS A 160 -11.52 28.24 -0.70
CA LYS A 160 -12.11 28.51 0.63
C LYS A 160 -11.09 28.28 1.74
N LYS A 161 -11.35 28.82 2.93
CA LYS A 161 -10.54 28.56 4.11
C LYS A 161 -10.72 27.11 4.58
N ILE A 162 -9.68 26.53 5.18
CA ILE A 162 -9.71 25.15 5.69
C ILE A 162 -10.73 25.00 6.82
N SER A 163 -10.88 26.04 7.68
CA SER A 163 -11.88 26.10 8.75
C SER A 163 -13.30 25.83 8.24
N ASP A 164 -13.69 26.51 7.15
CA ASP A 164 -15.04 26.41 6.57
C ASP A 164 -15.37 25.00 6.03
N ILE A 165 -14.32 24.22 5.71
CA ILE A 165 -14.47 22.85 5.23
C ILE A 165 -14.55 21.85 6.38
N ILE A 166 -13.85 22.14 7.49
CA ILE A 166 -13.85 21.27 8.67
C ILE A 166 -15.16 21.40 9.44
N GLU A 167 -15.66 22.63 9.63
CA GLU A 167 -16.92 22.91 10.34
C GLU A 167 -18.16 22.28 9.65
N LYS A 168 -18.14 22.19 8.32
CA LYS A 168 -19.21 21.56 7.54
C LYS A 168 -19.11 20.03 7.42
N ARG A 169 -18.21 19.41 8.17
CA ARG A 169 -17.94 17.97 8.14
C ARG A 169 -18.72 17.20 9.23
N GLY A 170 -19.63 17.92 9.94
CA GLY A 170 -20.48 17.40 11.00
C GLY A 170 -21.28 16.18 10.66
#